data_9aef999f0e4d32a3ffa8b694f94caec8
#
_entry.id   9aef999f0e4d32a3ffa8b694f94caec8
#
_cell.length_a   1.000
_cell.length_b   1.000
_cell.length_c   1.000
_cell.angle_alpha   90.00
_cell.angle_beta   90.00
_cell.angle_gamma   90.00
#
_symmetry.space_group_name_H-M   'P 1'
#
loop_
_entity.id
_entity.type
_entity.pdbx_description
1 polymer ?
#
loop_
_entity_poly.entity_id
_entity_poly.type
_entity_poly.pdbx_seq_one_letter_code
_entity_poly.pdbx_strand_id
1 'polypeptide(L)'
;MQSLNTFSKLDTDLRKNLTAIFWAGLFFWSSMASQLPTIPLYISTLTQSYEQIGIVMGSFAIGLLIFRPYLGRLSDRRGRVYTMRVGLIVAAIIPLCYAILPSIPLLILFRAVHGISIAAFASSYSALVADLAPIEKRGEIIGYMSLVNPLGLAFGPAIGGLMQEFWGYQPLCVTASLLSVAGLLLTMQIGYEEHHQRISSKTNAKLGFWHTFLDPRVRVPSTVLLLVGLSFGTLSSFMPLLMQQKHIPLNAGLFYMSAALSGFIIRFPVGRLSDEWGRGIFISIGILFYGISMALIYFASQSYEFLLSGIAEGIGSGIVIPAIVALLADRTMPQERGYVFGMTWIGFDVGIAIAGPTMGKLITVVGITNIFAIATGLCIVGLVIFATQSNKTVAASFKFAIGQTSDLYAIKGAVSHM
;
A
#
# COMPACT_ATOMS: atom_id res chain seq x y z
N MET A 1 -4.31 -7.08 -27.84
CA MET A 1 -3.19 -7.28 -28.78
C MET A 1 -2.51 -5.97 -29.26
N GLN A 2 -3.12 -4.80 -29.17
CA GLN A 2 -2.44 -3.51 -29.50
C GLN A 2 -1.33 -3.13 -28.50
N SER A 3 -1.41 -3.57 -27.27
CA SER A 3 -0.54 -3.19 -26.15
C SER A 3 0.89 -3.78 -26.20
N LEU A 4 1.07 -4.99 -26.75
CA LEU A 4 2.40 -5.58 -26.96
C LEU A 4 3.21 -4.83 -28.03
N ASN A 5 2.54 -4.07 -28.90
CA ASN A 5 3.18 -3.26 -29.94
C ASN A 5 3.84 -1.97 -29.39
N THR A 6 3.50 -1.52 -28.19
CA THR A 6 4.06 -0.27 -27.64
C THR A 6 5.49 -0.45 -27.19
N PHE A 7 5.79 -1.52 -26.45
CA PHE A 7 7.15 -1.84 -26.01
C PHE A 7 8.08 -2.23 -27.15
N SER A 8 7.55 -2.87 -28.20
CA SER A 8 8.37 -3.23 -29.39
C SER A 8 8.82 -2.02 -30.23
N LYS A 9 8.08 -0.90 -30.13
CA LYS A 9 8.36 0.36 -30.83
C LYS A 9 9.20 1.36 -30.04
N LEU A 10 9.61 1.01 -28.80
CA LEU A 10 10.51 1.84 -28.01
C LEU A 10 11.96 1.65 -28.49
N ASP A 11 12.75 2.69 -28.30
CA ASP A 11 14.20 2.59 -28.45
C ASP A 11 14.78 1.45 -27.61
N THR A 12 15.80 0.79 -28.13
CA THR A 12 16.36 -0.43 -27.53
C THR A 12 16.85 -0.21 -26.11
N ASP A 13 17.50 0.92 -25.84
CA ASP A 13 18.04 1.22 -24.51
C ASP A 13 16.94 1.58 -23.53
N LEU A 14 15.94 2.34 -23.96
CA LEU A 14 14.75 2.62 -23.14
C LEU A 14 13.99 1.33 -22.79
N ARG A 15 13.82 0.43 -23.74
CA ARG A 15 13.17 -0.87 -23.52
C ARG A 15 13.94 -1.73 -22.52
N LYS A 16 15.29 -1.78 -22.64
CA LYS A 16 16.15 -2.49 -21.67
C LYS A 16 16.00 -1.91 -20.27
N ASN A 17 16.07 -0.59 -20.13
CA ASN A 17 15.92 0.11 -18.86
C ASN A 17 14.55 -0.18 -18.22
N LEU A 18 13.45 -0.01 -18.97
CA LEU A 18 12.10 -0.29 -18.45
C LEU A 18 11.91 -1.76 -18.07
N THR A 19 12.48 -2.70 -18.83
CA THR A 19 12.44 -4.14 -18.51
C THR A 19 13.20 -4.43 -17.22
N ALA A 20 14.39 -3.88 -17.04
CA ALA A 20 15.17 -4.03 -15.81
C ALA A 20 14.44 -3.43 -14.60
N ILE A 21 13.83 -2.24 -14.75
CA ILE A 21 13.04 -1.58 -13.70
C ILE A 21 11.79 -2.41 -13.37
N PHE A 22 11.10 -2.98 -14.35
CA PHE A 22 9.92 -3.82 -14.12
C PHE A 22 10.26 -5.04 -13.28
N TRP A 23 11.27 -5.80 -13.65
CA TRP A 23 11.68 -6.98 -12.89
C TRP A 23 12.25 -6.63 -11.52
N ALA A 24 13.02 -5.55 -11.40
CA ALA A 24 13.46 -5.06 -10.10
C ALA A 24 12.28 -4.69 -9.19
N GLY A 25 11.24 -4.05 -9.74
CA GLY A 25 10.02 -3.73 -9.04
C GLY A 25 9.25 -4.99 -8.61
N LEU A 26 9.10 -5.96 -9.51
CA LEU A 26 8.40 -7.22 -9.21
C LEU A 26 9.12 -7.99 -8.11
N PHE A 27 10.44 -8.13 -8.18
CA PHE A 27 11.22 -8.80 -7.14
C PHE A 27 11.17 -8.07 -5.80
N PHE A 28 11.25 -6.74 -5.80
CA PHE A 28 11.09 -5.96 -4.58
C PHE A 28 9.73 -6.19 -3.92
N TRP A 29 8.64 -6.05 -4.65
CA TRP A 29 7.29 -6.21 -4.10
C TRP A 29 7.00 -7.65 -3.71
N SER A 30 7.51 -8.64 -4.45
CA SER A 30 7.39 -10.06 -4.09
C SER A 30 8.16 -10.36 -2.79
N SER A 31 9.37 -9.82 -2.63
CA SER A 31 10.15 -9.94 -1.40
C SER A 31 9.41 -9.34 -0.21
N MET A 32 8.92 -8.10 -0.34
CA MET A 32 8.18 -7.41 0.73
C MET A 32 6.91 -8.18 1.10
N ALA A 33 6.15 -8.60 0.10
CA ALA A 33 4.86 -9.22 0.30
C ALA A 33 4.95 -10.67 0.82
N SER A 34 6.02 -11.41 0.50
CA SER A 34 6.22 -12.78 0.99
C SER A 34 6.27 -12.88 2.51
N GLN A 35 6.67 -11.80 3.17
CA GLN A 35 6.78 -11.73 4.61
C GLN A 35 5.47 -11.30 5.30
N LEU A 36 4.47 -10.84 4.56
CA LEU A 36 3.24 -10.29 5.12
C LEU A 36 2.46 -11.31 5.97
N PRO A 37 2.17 -12.54 5.49
CA PRO A 37 1.48 -13.56 6.28
C PRO A 37 2.36 -14.20 7.34
N THR A 38 3.67 -14.17 7.20
CA THR A 38 4.61 -15.05 7.90
C THR A 38 5.29 -14.39 9.10
N ILE A 39 5.56 -13.08 9.06
CA ILE A 39 6.19 -12.36 10.18
C ILE A 39 5.36 -12.43 11.46
N PRO A 40 4.03 -12.21 11.49
CA PRO A 40 3.26 -12.32 12.71
C PRO A 40 3.35 -13.73 13.33
N LEU A 41 3.31 -14.78 12.49
CA LEU A 41 3.47 -16.17 12.90
C LEU A 41 4.86 -16.44 13.47
N TYR A 42 5.90 -15.90 12.85
CA TYR A 42 7.27 -16.00 13.37
C TYR A 42 7.42 -15.31 14.73
N ILE A 43 6.90 -14.09 14.89
CA ILE A 43 6.99 -13.37 16.16
C ILE A 43 6.24 -14.14 17.25
N SER A 44 5.11 -14.80 16.93
CA SER A 44 4.35 -15.60 17.89
C SER A 44 5.12 -16.82 18.42
N THR A 45 6.17 -17.27 17.73
CA THR A 45 7.08 -18.31 18.26
C THR A 45 8.05 -17.76 19.32
N LEU A 46 8.27 -16.45 19.36
CA LEU A 46 9.20 -15.78 20.26
C LEU A 46 8.50 -15.15 21.49
N THR A 47 7.21 -14.84 21.35
CA THR A 47 6.40 -14.25 22.43
C THR A 47 4.94 -14.67 22.30
N GLN A 48 4.27 -14.83 23.44
CA GLN A 48 2.83 -15.05 23.50
C GLN A 48 2.04 -13.72 23.65
N SER A 49 2.75 -12.59 23.74
CA SER A 49 2.11 -11.29 23.92
C SER A 49 1.66 -10.70 22.58
N TYR A 50 0.36 -10.63 22.35
CA TYR A 50 -0.21 -9.96 21.17
C TYR A 50 0.17 -8.47 21.08
N GLU A 51 0.38 -7.81 22.24
CA GLU A 51 0.84 -6.42 22.28
C GLU A 51 2.25 -6.30 21.70
N GLN A 52 3.18 -7.18 22.10
CA GLN A 52 4.54 -7.19 21.55
C GLN A 52 4.53 -7.50 20.03
N ILE A 53 3.71 -8.48 19.61
CA ILE A 53 3.54 -8.77 18.19
C ILE A 53 3.07 -7.52 17.43
N GLY A 54 2.05 -6.85 17.98
CA GLY A 54 1.52 -5.61 17.41
C GLY A 54 2.54 -4.48 17.33
N ILE A 55 3.36 -4.29 18.36
CA ILE A 55 4.44 -3.27 18.38
C ILE A 55 5.47 -3.58 17.29
N VAL A 56 5.92 -4.82 17.17
CA VAL A 56 6.86 -5.23 16.11
C VAL A 56 6.26 -4.99 14.73
N MET A 57 4.99 -5.34 14.51
CA MET A 57 4.32 -5.13 13.23
C MET A 57 4.15 -3.64 12.90
N GLY A 58 3.70 -2.84 13.85
CA GLY A 58 3.51 -1.38 13.68
C GLY A 58 4.81 -0.60 13.47
N SER A 59 5.93 -1.07 14.02
CA SER A 59 7.22 -0.38 13.92
C SER A 59 7.69 -0.21 12.47
N PHE A 60 7.28 -1.10 11.55
CA PHE A 60 7.54 -0.96 10.12
C PHE A 60 6.96 0.35 9.54
N ALA A 61 5.72 0.66 9.86
CA ALA A 61 5.07 1.88 9.37
C ALA A 61 5.66 3.13 10.04
N ILE A 62 6.13 3.02 11.29
CA ILE A 62 6.85 4.12 11.97
C ILE A 62 8.13 4.46 11.20
N GLY A 63 8.93 3.46 10.84
CA GLY A 63 10.13 3.66 10.03
C GLY A 63 9.81 4.27 8.66
N LEU A 64 8.78 3.76 7.99
CA LEU A 64 8.30 4.30 6.73
C LEU A 64 7.94 5.80 6.85
N LEU A 65 7.16 6.17 7.86
CA LEU A 65 6.72 7.55 8.10
C LEU A 65 7.89 8.50 8.36
N ILE A 66 8.81 8.12 9.24
CA ILE A 66 9.95 8.97 9.63
C ILE A 66 10.88 9.21 8.44
N PHE A 67 11.18 8.18 7.66
CA PHE A 67 12.19 8.27 6.61
C PHE A 67 11.64 8.72 5.24
N ARG A 68 10.33 8.66 4.99
CA ARG A 68 9.73 9.05 3.71
C ARG A 68 10.13 10.47 3.24
N PRO A 69 10.09 11.53 4.07
CA PRO A 69 10.50 12.87 3.62
C PRO A 69 12.00 12.99 3.31
N TYR A 70 12.84 12.24 4.03
CA TYR A 70 14.29 12.24 3.81
C TYR A 70 14.66 11.54 2.52
N LEU A 71 14.02 10.41 2.25
CA LEU A 71 14.28 9.59 1.06
C LEU A 71 13.69 10.22 -0.20
N GLY A 72 12.57 10.94 -0.10
CA GLY A 72 12.09 11.78 -1.19
C GLY A 72 13.12 12.83 -1.59
N ARG A 73 13.69 13.57 -0.62
CA ARG A 73 14.75 14.54 -0.87
C ARG A 73 16.04 13.89 -1.38
N LEU A 74 16.37 12.70 -0.91
CA LEU A 74 17.53 11.94 -1.40
C LEU A 74 17.34 11.56 -2.88
N SER A 75 16.15 11.11 -3.25
CA SER A 75 15.77 10.79 -4.62
C SER A 75 15.92 12.00 -5.56
N ASP A 76 15.51 13.19 -5.10
CA ASP A 76 15.64 14.43 -5.87
C ASP A 76 17.09 14.93 -5.98
N ARG A 77 17.96 14.66 -4.95
CA ARG A 77 19.33 15.18 -4.88
C ARG A 77 20.38 14.24 -5.45
N ARG A 78 20.25 12.93 -5.18
CA ARG A 78 21.24 11.92 -5.58
C ARG A 78 20.74 10.99 -6.69
N GLY A 79 19.47 11.14 -7.08
CA GLY A 79 18.88 10.42 -8.18
C GLY A 79 17.93 9.30 -7.78
N ARG A 80 17.04 8.98 -8.72
CA ARG A 80 15.97 7.98 -8.55
C ARG A 80 16.54 6.57 -8.39
N VAL A 81 17.47 6.19 -9.28
CA VAL A 81 18.11 4.86 -9.28
C VAL A 81 18.91 4.64 -8.00
N TYR A 82 19.67 5.65 -7.55
CA TYR A 82 20.42 5.56 -6.30
C TYR A 82 19.50 5.28 -5.10
N THR A 83 18.41 6.01 -4.98
CA THR A 83 17.47 5.85 -3.86
C THR A 83 16.72 4.51 -3.93
N MET A 84 16.37 4.02 -5.13
CA MET A 84 15.84 2.66 -5.31
C MET A 84 16.82 1.59 -4.82
N ARG A 85 18.11 1.74 -5.14
CA ARG A 85 19.15 0.81 -4.65
C ARG A 85 19.25 0.80 -3.13
N VAL A 86 19.17 1.96 -2.46
CA VAL A 86 19.09 2.02 -0.99
C VAL A 86 17.92 1.18 -0.47
N GLY A 87 16.73 1.31 -1.07
CA GLY A 87 15.56 0.50 -0.70
C GLY A 87 15.79 -1.00 -0.87
N LEU A 88 16.39 -1.41 -1.99
CA LEU A 88 16.70 -2.82 -2.29
C LEU A 88 17.78 -3.39 -1.35
N ILE A 89 18.80 -2.60 -0.99
CA ILE A 89 19.83 -3.03 -0.03
C ILE A 89 19.20 -3.29 1.35
N VAL A 90 18.34 -2.39 1.82
CA VAL A 90 17.63 -2.59 3.09
C VAL A 90 16.73 -3.82 3.01
N ALA A 91 15.99 -3.99 1.92
CA ALA A 91 15.14 -5.16 1.70
C ALA A 91 15.92 -6.49 1.58
N ALA A 92 17.18 -6.44 1.15
CA ALA A 92 18.05 -7.60 1.09
C ALA A 92 18.66 -7.98 2.45
N ILE A 93 19.01 -7.00 3.27
CA ILE A 93 19.74 -7.24 4.53
C ILE A 93 18.77 -7.60 5.66
N ILE A 94 17.68 -6.87 5.81
CA ILE A 94 16.83 -6.96 7.00
C ILE A 94 16.15 -8.32 7.19
N PRO A 95 15.66 -9.03 6.16
CA PRO A 95 15.13 -10.37 6.36
C PRO A 95 16.15 -11.36 6.94
N LEU A 96 17.43 -11.24 6.57
CA LEU A 96 18.50 -12.07 7.16
C LEU A 96 18.71 -11.72 8.65
N CYS A 97 18.61 -10.44 9.01
CA CYS A 97 18.70 -10.04 10.42
C CYS A 97 17.58 -10.65 11.26
N TYR A 98 16.36 -10.78 10.71
CA TYR A 98 15.26 -11.47 11.41
C TYR A 98 15.57 -12.95 11.69
N ALA A 99 16.22 -13.63 10.73
CA ALA A 99 16.56 -15.04 10.84
C ALA A 99 17.68 -15.32 11.85
N ILE A 100 18.65 -14.39 11.95
CA ILE A 100 19.88 -14.58 12.74
C ILE A 100 19.72 -14.09 14.18
N LEU A 101 18.93 -13.03 14.40
CA LEU A 101 18.81 -12.35 15.70
C LEU A 101 17.36 -12.33 16.21
N PRO A 102 16.83 -13.47 16.71
CA PRO A 102 15.45 -13.62 17.14
C PRO A 102 15.18 -13.01 18.51
N SER A 103 15.20 -11.68 18.61
CA SER A 103 14.92 -10.92 19.84
C SER A 103 13.88 -9.84 19.58
N ILE A 104 12.85 -9.75 20.42
CA ILE A 104 11.76 -8.78 20.25
C ILE A 104 12.25 -7.34 20.13
N PRO A 105 13.16 -6.83 20.98
CA PRO A 105 13.69 -5.47 20.82
C PRO A 105 14.42 -5.25 19.49
N LEU A 106 15.20 -6.24 19.04
CA LEU A 106 15.89 -6.15 17.75
C LEU A 106 14.91 -6.23 16.58
N LEU A 107 13.85 -7.07 16.68
CA LEU A 107 12.82 -7.14 15.66
C LEU A 107 12.06 -5.80 15.52
N ILE A 108 11.79 -5.08 16.61
CA ILE A 108 11.22 -3.72 16.57
C ILE A 108 12.14 -2.79 15.76
N LEU A 109 13.44 -2.79 16.08
CA LEU A 109 14.44 -1.97 15.38
C LEU A 109 14.52 -2.35 13.89
N PHE A 110 14.67 -3.65 13.61
CA PHE A 110 14.80 -4.14 12.23
C PHE A 110 13.54 -3.88 11.41
N ARG A 111 12.34 -4.01 12.00
CA ARG A 111 11.09 -3.67 11.32
C ARG A 111 11.01 -2.18 11.01
N ALA A 112 11.43 -1.31 11.93
CA ALA A 112 11.48 0.12 11.66
C ALA A 112 12.48 0.44 10.53
N VAL A 113 13.69 -0.15 10.55
CA VAL A 113 14.65 -0.02 9.46
C VAL A 113 14.12 -0.60 8.15
N HIS A 114 13.39 -1.73 8.20
CA HIS A 114 12.79 -2.34 7.01
C HIS A 114 11.77 -1.40 6.33
N GLY A 115 11.06 -0.56 7.09
CA GLY A 115 10.17 0.47 6.56
C GLY A 115 10.88 1.47 5.60
N ILE A 116 12.19 1.68 5.77
CA ILE A 116 13.01 2.48 4.86
C ILE A 116 12.97 1.94 3.44
N SER A 117 12.88 0.62 3.26
CA SER A 117 12.89 -0.02 1.94
C SER A 117 11.73 0.47 1.07
N ILE A 118 10.49 0.49 1.59
CA ILE A 118 9.33 1.00 0.85
C ILE A 118 9.42 2.52 0.66
N ALA A 119 9.84 3.26 1.70
CA ALA A 119 10.00 4.70 1.60
C ALA A 119 10.99 5.12 0.49
N ALA A 120 12.08 4.37 0.32
CA ALA A 120 13.09 4.63 -0.71
C ALA A 120 12.66 4.13 -2.08
N PHE A 121 12.15 2.90 -2.15
CA PHE A 121 11.89 2.23 -3.43
C PHE A 121 10.63 2.76 -4.12
N ALA A 122 9.48 2.77 -3.44
CA ALA A 122 8.19 3.00 -4.09
C ALA A 122 8.08 4.38 -4.76
N SER A 123 8.51 5.44 -4.05
CA SER A 123 8.48 6.80 -4.58
C SER A 123 9.47 6.99 -5.73
N SER A 124 10.70 6.48 -5.58
CA SER A 124 11.75 6.61 -6.60
C SER A 124 11.43 5.77 -7.84
N TYR A 125 10.85 4.58 -7.68
CA TYR A 125 10.37 3.74 -8.77
C TYR A 125 9.34 4.48 -9.63
N SER A 126 8.29 5.01 -9.01
CA SER A 126 7.22 5.71 -9.73
C SER A 126 7.73 6.96 -10.44
N ALA A 127 8.63 7.71 -9.79
CA ALA A 127 9.24 8.90 -10.37
C ALA A 127 10.15 8.53 -11.56
N LEU A 128 11.00 7.50 -11.43
CA LEU A 128 11.89 7.05 -12.51
C LEU A 128 11.10 6.59 -13.74
N VAL A 129 10.02 5.84 -13.55
CA VAL A 129 9.14 5.40 -14.64
C VAL A 129 8.52 6.61 -15.35
N ALA A 130 8.07 7.61 -14.59
CA ALA A 130 7.50 8.83 -15.17
C ALA A 130 8.54 9.68 -15.93
N ASP A 131 9.78 9.72 -15.42
CA ASP A 131 10.89 10.45 -16.06
C ASP A 131 11.34 9.79 -17.38
N LEU A 132 11.35 8.44 -17.43
CA LEU A 132 11.74 7.66 -18.61
C LEU A 132 10.64 7.58 -19.69
N ALA A 133 9.37 7.69 -19.31
CA ALA A 133 8.26 7.48 -20.21
C ALA A 133 8.11 8.64 -21.21
N PRO A 134 8.18 8.39 -22.56
CA PRO A 134 7.89 9.40 -23.57
C PRO A 134 6.50 10.01 -23.37
N ILE A 135 6.39 11.32 -23.61
CA ILE A 135 5.16 12.09 -23.32
C ILE A 135 3.93 11.46 -23.99
N GLU A 136 4.09 11.01 -25.26
CA GLU A 136 3.01 10.44 -26.07
C GLU A 136 2.49 9.09 -25.56
N LYS A 137 3.33 8.35 -24.78
CA LYS A 137 3.01 7.00 -24.29
C LYS A 137 3.09 6.89 -22.77
N ARG A 138 3.22 8.04 -22.08
CA ARG A 138 3.49 8.09 -20.64
C ARG A 138 2.43 7.35 -19.82
N GLY A 139 1.16 7.56 -20.11
CA GLY A 139 0.06 6.89 -19.37
C GLY A 139 0.09 5.38 -19.54
N GLU A 140 0.33 4.90 -20.76
CA GLU A 140 0.39 3.47 -21.05
C GLU A 140 1.59 2.80 -20.36
N ILE A 141 2.79 3.40 -20.45
CA ILE A 141 3.99 2.87 -19.79
C ILE A 141 3.84 2.87 -18.27
N ILE A 142 3.36 3.96 -17.66
CA ILE A 142 3.11 4.01 -16.22
C ILE A 142 2.10 2.94 -15.81
N GLY A 143 1.04 2.73 -16.61
CA GLY A 143 0.06 1.68 -16.38
C GLY A 143 0.70 0.30 -16.31
N TYR A 144 1.50 -0.09 -17.30
CA TYR A 144 2.20 -1.38 -17.29
C TYR A 144 3.21 -1.50 -16.16
N MET A 145 4.00 -0.47 -15.94
CA MET A 145 5.03 -0.49 -14.90
C MET A 145 4.42 -0.56 -13.50
N SER A 146 3.21 -0.04 -13.30
CA SER A 146 2.50 -0.13 -12.00
C SER A 146 2.00 -1.53 -11.66
N LEU A 147 1.96 -2.46 -12.62
CA LEU A 147 1.55 -3.85 -12.40
C LEU A 147 2.47 -4.61 -11.44
N VAL A 148 3.72 -4.18 -11.26
CA VAL A 148 4.68 -4.86 -10.38
C VAL A 148 4.18 -4.94 -8.93
N ASN A 149 3.46 -3.94 -8.46
CA ASN A 149 2.92 -3.94 -7.09
C ASN A 149 1.80 -4.98 -6.91
N PRO A 150 0.69 -4.98 -7.67
CA PRO A 150 -0.36 -5.99 -7.52
C PRO A 150 0.14 -7.40 -7.84
N LEU A 151 1.06 -7.58 -8.79
CA LEU A 151 1.64 -8.90 -9.07
C LEU A 151 2.51 -9.40 -7.90
N GLY A 152 3.35 -8.52 -7.34
CA GLY A 152 4.15 -8.86 -6.16
C GLY A 152 3.28 -9.19 -4.94
N LEU A 153 2.19 -8.45 -4.72
CA LEU A 153 1.21 -8.70 -3.65
C LEU A 153 0.37 -9.97 -3.90
N ALA A 154 0.18 -10.40 -5.15
CA ALA A 154 -0.53 -11.63 -5.47
C ALA A 154 0.35 -12.87 -5.24
N PHE A 155 1.57 -12.88 -5.76
CA PHE A 155 2.44 -14.04 -5.71
C PHE A 155 3.32 -14.11 -4.47
N GLY A 156 3.78 -12.96 -3.95
CA GLY A 156 4.68 -12.90 -2.80
C GLY A 156 4.14 -13.63 -1.56
N PRO A 157 2.94 -13.29 -1.06
CA PRO A 157 2.38 -13.92 0.14
C PRO A 157 2.10 -15.41 -0.04
N ALA A 158 1.63 -15.82 -1.23
CA ALA A 158 1.38 -17.24 -1.52
C ALA A 158 2.69 -18.05 -1.49
N ILE A 159 3.73 -17.57 -2.18
CA ILE A 159 5.05 -18.20 -2.18
C ILE A 159 5.64 -18.18 -0.76
N GLY A 160 5.57 -17.03 -0.09
CA GLY A 160 6.09 -16.87 1.26
C GLY A 160 5.42 -17.76 2.29
N GLY A 161 4.09 -17.86 2.25
CA GLY A 161 3.32 -18.74 3.13
C GLY A 161 3.64 -20.21 2.90
N LEU A 162 3.69 -20.67 1.63
CA LEU A 162 4.05 -22.04 1.29
C LEU A 162 5.50 -22.36 1.69
N MET A 163 6.43 -21.44 1.45
CA MET A 163 7.82 -21.64 1.88
C MET A 163 7.94 -21.78 3.39
N GLN A 164 7.23 -20.93 4.14
CA GLN A 164 7.24 -21.01 5.61
C GLN A 164 6.62 -22.31 6.11
N GLU A 165 5.59 -22.82 5.46
CA GLU A 165 4.91 -24.06 5.82
C GLU A 165 5.80 -25.29 5.56
N PHE A 166 6.47 -25.37 4.39
CA PHE A 166 7.26 -26.57 4.01
C PHE A 166 8.70 -26.53 4.48
N TRP A 167 9.33 -25.36 4.56
CA TRP A 167 10.77 -25.22 4.86
C TRP A 167 11.09 -24.34 6.06
N GLY A 168 10.08 -23.72 6.65
CA GLY A 168 10.23 -22.85 7.81
C GLY A 168 10.60 -21.41 7.46
N TYR A 169 10.81 -20.60 8.50
CA TYR A 169 10.97 -19.18 8.38
C TYR A 169 12.34 -18.74 7.83
N GLN A 170 13.42 -19.47 8.19
CA GLN A 170 14.78 -19.09 7.75
C GLN A 170 14.96 -19.14 6.22
N PRO A 171 14.58 -20.22 5.50
CA PRO A 171 14.63 -20.24 4.05
C PRO A 171 13.78 -19.16 3.38
N LEU A 172 12.63 -18.80 3.98
CA LEU A 172 11.83 -17.68 3.52
C LEU A 172 12.61 -16.35 3.59
N CYS A 173 13.28 -16.08 4.71
CA CYS A 173 14.09 -14.87 4.86
C CYS A 173 15.21 -14.79 3.82
N VAL A 174 15.88 -15.91 3.59
CA VAL A 174 16.92 -16.02 2.54
C VAL A 174 16.32 -15.74 1.15
N THR A 175 15.18 -16.33 0.83
CA THR A 175 14.53 -16.11 -0.46
C THR A 175 14.09 -14.66 -0.64
N ALA A 176 13.49 -14.03 0.38
CA ALA A 176 13.13 -12.63 0.35
C ALA A 176 14.36 -11.74 0.10
N SER A 177 15.48 -12.05 0.74
CA SER A 177 16.78 -11.38 0.53
C SER A 177 17.31 -11.57 -0.87
N LEU A 178 17.29 -12.79 -1.39
CA LEU A 178 17.75 -13.11 -2.75
C LEU A 178 16.92 -12.42 -3.83
N LEU A 179 15.59 -12.32 -3.67
CA LEU A 179 14.74 -11.55 -4.57
C LEU A 179 15.17 -10.08 -4.58
N SER A 180 15.42 -9.49 -3.41
CA SER A 180 15.86 -8.10 -3.32
C SER A 180 17.25 -7.89 -3.91
N VAL A 181 18.17 -8.84 -3.74
CA VAL A 181 19.50 -8.83 -4.38
C VAL A 181 19.37 -8.93 -5.91
N ALA A 182 18.51 -9.82 -6.41
CA ALA A 182 18.25 -9.93 -7.84
C ALA A 182 17.70 -8.60 -8.40
N GLY A 183 16.77 -7.96 -7.70
CA GLY A 183 16.29 -6.63 -8.03
C GLY A 183 17.41 -5.59 -8.04
N LEU A 184 18.31 -5.61 -7.06
CA LEU A 184 19.47 -4.72 -6.96
C LEU A 184 20.41 -4.89 -8.16
N LEU A 185 20.74 -6.13 -8.54
CA LEU A 185 21.60 -6.43 -9.68
C LEU A 185 20.99 -5.92 -11.00
N LEU A 186 19.67 -6.04 -11.16
CA LEU A 186 18.98 -5.48 -12.33
C LEU A 186 19.08 -3.96 -12.39
N THR A 187 19.03 -3.27 -11.24
CA THR A 187 19.20 -1.80 -11.23
C THR A 187 20.61 -1.35 -11.62
N MET A 188 21.62 -2.22 -11.54
CA MET A 188 22.98 -1.91 -11.99
C MET A 188 23.08 -1.84 -13.51
N GLN A 189 22.15 -2.48 -14.24
CA GLN A 189 22.10 -2.48 -15.69
C GLN A 189 21.39 -1.23 -16.27
N ILE A 190 20.82 -0.38 -15.42
CA ILE A 190 20.11 0.82 -15.86
C ILE A 190 21.14 1.87 -16.28
N GLY A 191 21.28 2.06 -17.57
CA GLY A 191 22.13 3.08 -18.20
C GLY A 191 21.42 4.43 -18.33
N TYR A 192 20.80 4.92 -17.25
CA TYR A 192 20.14 6.21 -17.22
C TYR A 192 21.07 7.24 -16.58
N GLU A 193 21.65 8.14 -17.42
CA GLU A 193 22.29 9.35 -16.93
C GLU A 193 21.21 10.29 -16.41
N GLU A 194 21.09 10.35 -15.08
CA GLU A 194 20.21 11.32 -14.44
C GLU A 194 20.75 12.72 -14.77
N HIS A 195 20.19 13.34 -15.79
CA HIS A 195 20.32 14.78 -15.96
C HIS A 195 19.74 15.41 -14.70
N HIS A 196 20.61 15.89 -13.83
CA HIS A 196 20.26 16.70 -12.68
C HIS A 196 19.63 18.01 -13.20
N GLN A 197 18.46 17.91 -13.81
CA GLN A 197 17.62 19.09 -13.87
C GLN A 197 17.33 19.42 -12.40
N ARG A 198 18.12 20.36 -11.88
CA ARG A 198 17.72 21.16 -10.73
C ARG A 198 16.36 21.76 -11.10
N ILE A 199 15.31 20.97 -11.00
CA ILE A 199 13.98 21.49 -10.83
C ILE A 199 14.10 22.18 -9.47
N SER A 200 14.52 23.44 -9.55
CA SER A 200 14.29 24.40 -8.49
C SER A 200 12.78 24.40 -8.32
N SER A 201 12.28 23.42 -7.55
CA SER A 201 10.97 23.52 -6.99
C SER A 201 11.07 24.65 -5.96
N LYS A 202 11.09 25.87 -6.46
CA LYS A 202 10.47 27.00 -5.78
C LYS A 202 8.98 26.71 -5.71
N THR A 203 8.64 25.55 -5.17
CA THR A 203 7.33 25.32 -4.65
C THR A 203 7.27 26.27 -3.48
N ASN A 204 6.72 27.46 -3.74
CA ASN A 204 6.24 28.37 -2.72
C ASN A 204 5.10 27.74 -1.92
N ALA A 205 5.23 26.49 -1.55
CA ALA A 205 4.40 25.80 -0.58
C ALA A 205 4.83 26.25 0.81
N LYS A 206 4.59 27.52 1.12
CA LYS A 206 4.36 28.00 2.49
C LYS A 206 3.06 27.43 3.08
N LEU A 207 2.55 26.31 2.52
CA LEU A 207 1.46 25.55 3.10
C LEU A 207 2.01 24.82 4.31
N GLY A 208 1.77 25.35 5.50
CA GLY A 208 2.17 24.70 6.75
C GLY A 208 1.52 23.32 6.83
N PHE A 209 2.24 22.34 7.37
CA PHE A 209 1.78 20.96 7.54
C PHE A 209 0.34 20.89 8.08
N TRP A 210 0.07 21.57 9.20
CA TRP A 210 -1.25 21.60 9.85
C TRP A 210 -2.31 22.27 9.01
N HIS A 211 -1.96 23.31 8.26
CA HIS A 211 -2.92 23.99 7.38
C HIS A 211 -3.42 23.05 6.27
N THR A 212 -2.52 22.30 5.63
CA THR A 212 -2.91 21.35 4.57
C THR A 212 -3.65 20.15 5.12
N PHE A 213 -3.21 19.60 6.26
CA PHE A 213 -3.84 18.43 6.89
C PHE A 213 -5.28 18.74 7.36
N LEU A 214 -5.53 19.96 7.84
CA LEU A 214 -6.85 20.41 8.30
C LEU A 214 -7.74 20.94 7.16
N ASP A 215 -7.19 21.12 5.95
CA ASP A 215 -7.99 21.52 4.79
C ASP A 215 -9.12 20.51 4.53
N PRO A 216 -10.39 20.95 4.43
CA PRO A 216 -11.52 20.04 4.17
C PRO A 216 -11.36 19.17 2.93
N ARG A 217 -10.59 19.62 1.92
CA ARG A 217 -10.27 18.85 0.70
C ARG A 217 -9.45 17.59 0.99
N VAL A 218 -8.61 17.64 2.04
CA VAL A 218 -7.59 16.63 2.41
C VAL A 218 -8.00 15.86 3.66
N ARG A 219 -8.56 16.55 4.66
CA ARG A 219 -8.88 16.00 5.98
C ARG A 219 -9.74 14.74 5.89
N VAL A 220 -10.84 14.79 5.13
CA VAL A 220 -11.77 13.65 5.07
C VAL A 220 -11.17 12.46 4.36
N PRO A 221 -10.58 12.58 3.13
CA PRO A 221 -9.84 11.48 2.53
C PRO A 221 -8.74 10.90 3.42
N SER A 222 -7.98 11.75 4.12
CA SER A 222 -6.91 11.32 5.04
C SER A 222 -7.46 10.56 6.24
N THR A 223 -8.59 11.00 6.82
CA THR A 223 -9.26 10.29 7.93
C THR A 223 -9.82 8.94 7.47
N VAL A 224 -10.42 8.87 6.29
CA VAL A 224 -10.86 7.60 5.70
C VAL A 224 -9.67 6.65 5.53
N LEU A 225 -8.56 7.12 4.95
CA LEU A 225 -7.35 6.31 4.80
C LEU A 225 -6.76 5.88 6.15
N LEU A 226 -6.86 6.72 7.20
CA LEU A 226 -6.42 6.33 8.55
C LEU A 226 -7.25 5.15 9.07
N LEU A 227 -8.57 5.19 8.93
CA LEU A 227 -9.45 4.12 9.40
C LEU A 227 -9.28 2.83 8.57
N VAL A 228 -9.10 2.96 7.26
CA VAL A 228 -8.76 1.83 6.39
C VAL A 228 -7.38 1.28 6.74
N GLY A 229 -6.40 2.15 7.03
CA GLY A 229 -5.06 1.77 7.47
C GLY A 229 -5.06 1.04 8.82
N LEU A 230 -5.90 1.48 9.78
CA LEU A 230 -6.13 0.77 11.05
C LEU A 230 -6.69 -0.64 10.80
N SER A 231 -7.67 -0.76 9.91
CA SER A 231 -8.26 -2.05 9.55
C SER A 231 -7.25 -2.97 8.84
N PHE A 232 -6.47 -2.43 7.90
CA PHE A 232 -5.42 -3.18 7.21
C PHE A 232 -4.29 -3.59 8.17
N GLY A 233 -3.86 -2.70 9.06
CA GLY A 233 -2.85 -3.00 10.08
C GLY A 233 -3.33 -4.09 11.06
N THR A 234 -4.60 -4.09 11.42
CA THR A 234 -5.24 -5.16 12.21
C THR A 234 -5.20 -6.49 11.45
N LEU A 235 -5.65 -6.48 10.21
CA LEU A 235 -5.63 -7.65 9.32
C LEU A 235 -4.22 -8.21 9.17
N SER A 236 -3.26 -7.38 8.76
CA SER A 236 -1.90 -7.83 8.48
C SER A 236 -1.15 -8.33 9.71
N SER A 237 -1.49 -7.83 10.91
CA SER A 237 -0.84 -8.25 12.15
C SER A 237 -1.46 -9.49 12.79
N PHE A 238 -2.78 -9.66 12.69
CA PHE A 238 -3.49 -10.63 13.53
C PHE A 238 -4.31 -11.67 12.79
N MET A 239 -4.63 -11.50 11.49
CA MET A 239 -5.41 -12.50 10.75
C MET A 239 -4.67 -13.85 10.63
N PRO A 240 -3.35 -13.90 10.33
CA PRO A 240 -2.65 -15.19 10.32
C PRO A 240 -2.67 -15.90 11.68
N LEU A 241 -2.58 -15.14 12.77
CA LEU A 241 -2.65 -15.68 14.14
C LEU A 241 -4.05 -16.18 14.48
N LEU A 242 -5.11 -15.49 14.05
CA LEU A 242 -6.49 -15.95 14.20
C LEU A 242 -6.72 -17.27 13.46
N MET A 243 -6.23 -17.39 12.22
CA MET A 243 -6.32 -18.63 11.44
C MET A 243 -5.59 -19.78 12.17
N GLN A 244 -4.40 -19.53 12.70
CA GLN A 244 -3.64 -20.50 13.48
C GLN A 244 -4.41 -20.91 14.75
N GLN A 245 -4.95 -19.96 15.51
CA GLN A 245 -5.72 -20.23 16.73
C GLN A 245 -7.01 -21.04 16.45
N LYS A 246 -7.67 -20.77 15.34
CA LYS A 246 -8.88 -21.50 14.90
C LYS A 246 -8.56 -22.83 14.20
N HIS A 247 -7.26 -23.20 14.06
CA HIS A 247 -6.81 -24.40 13.34
C HIS A 247 -7.37 -24.50 11.92
N ILE A 248 -7.44 -23.36 11.21
CA ILE A 248 -7.95 -23.31 9.84
C ILE A 248 -6.94 -23.98 8.89
N PRO A 249 -7.33 -25.03 8.13
CA PRO A 249 -6.43 -25.72 7.20
C PRO A 249 -6.30 -24.93 5.89
N LEU A 250 -5.81 -23.71 5.99
CA LEU A 250 -5.56 -22.80 4.87
C LEU A 250 -4.27 -22.02 5.13
N ASN A 251 -3.39 -21.98 4.15
CA ASN A 251 -2.22 -21.12 4.21
C ASN A 251 -2.62 -19.65 4.14
N ALA A 252 -2.17 -18.84 5.12
CA ALA A 252 -2.51 -17.42 5.18
C ALA A 252 -2.07 -16.63 3.93
N GLY A 253 -1.05 -17.10 3.22
CA GLY A 253 -0.61 -16.52 1.94
C GLY A 253 -1.70 -16.55 0.86
N LEU A 254 -2.55 -17.59 0.85
CA LEU A 254 -3.66 -17.71 -0.11
C LEU A 254 -4.77 -16.67 0.13
N PHE A 255 -4.99 -16.28 1.38
CA PHE A 255 -5.85 -15.13 1.68
C PHE A 255 -5.35 -13.86 0.98
N TYR A 256 -4.09 -13.50 1.15
CA TYR A 256 -3.50 -12.30 0.54
C TYR A 256 -3.45 -12.40 -1.00
N MET A 257 -3.25 -13.60 -1.53
CA MET A 257 -3.31 -13.83 -2.97
C MET A 257 -4.73 -13.58 -3.50
N SER A 258 -5.77 -14.09 -2.84
CA SER A 258 -7.17 -13.86 -3.23
C SER A 258 -7.53 -12.37 -3.18
N ALA A 259 -7.05 -11.65 -2.16
CA ALA A 259 -7.20 -10.21 -2.03
C ALA A 259 -6.49 -9.44 -3.16
N ALA A 260 -5.24 -9.79 -3.45
CA ALA A 260 -4.50 -9.12 -4.51
C ALA A 260 -5.09 -9.35 -5.90
N LEU A 261 -5.52 -10.59 -6.20
CA LEU A 261 -6.13 -10.92 -7.49
C LEU A 261 -7.47 -10.21 -7.68
N SER A 262 -8.35 -10.24 -6.68
CA SER A 262 -9.65 -9.55 -6.75
C SER A 262 -9.48 -8.03 -6.85
N GLY A 263 -8.54 -7.47 -6.08
CA GLY A 263 -8.19 -6.05 -6.14
C GLY A 263 -7.59 -5.62 -7.47
N PHE A 264 -6.80 -6.49 -8.11
CA PHE A 264 -6.30 -6.26 -9.46
C PHE A 264 -7.43 -6.26 -10.49
N ILE A 265 -8.29 -7.29 -10.47
CA ILE A 265 -9.37 -7.43 -11.43
C ILE A 265 -10.36 -6.27 -11.35
N ILE A 266 -10.76 -5.86 -10.14
CA ILE A 266 -11.78 -4.81 -9.97
C ILE A 266 -11.30 -3.42 -10.45
N ARG A 267 -10.00 -3.17 -10.51
CA ARG A 267 -9.45 -1.87 -10.97
C ARG A 267 -9.78 -1.58 -12.43
N PHE A 268 -9.90 -2.60 -13.28
CA PHE A 268 -10.17 -2.38 -14.71
C PHE A 268 -11.51 -1.67 -14.97
N PRO A 269 -12.65 -2.15 -14.46
CA PRO A 269 -13.93 -1.45 -14.66
C PRO A 269 -14.03 -0.17 -13.81
N VAL A 270 -13.49 -0.15 -12.59
CA VAL A 270 -13.69 0.95 -11.63
C VAL A 270 -13.07 2.25 -12.12
N GLY A 271 -11.92 2.21 -12.79
CA GLY A 271 -11.30 3.42 -13.32
C GLY A 271 -12.28 4.23 -14.17
N ARG A 272 -12.83 3.62 -15.22
CA ARG A 272 -13.80 4.26 -16.12
C ARG A 272 -15.13 4.57 -15.44
N LEU A 273 -15.70 3.62 -14.72
CA LEU A 273 -16.99 3.80 -14.06
C LEU A 273 -16.96 4.91 -13.02
N SER A 274 -15.84 5.10 -12.31
CA SER A 274 -15.71 6.17 -11.33
C SER A 274 -15.62 7.57 -11.97
N ASP A 275 -15.19 7.66 -13.23
CA ASP A 275 -15.25 8.89 -14.01
C ASP A 275 -16.69 9.22 -14.43
N GLU A 276 -17.47 8.20 -14.81
CA GLU A 276 -18.84 8.35 -15.31
C GLU A 276 -19.86 8.57 -14.16
N TRP A 277 -19.76 7.81 -13.06
CA TRP A 277 -20.74 7.80 -11.96
C TRP A 277 -20.30 8.65 -10.76
N GLY A 278 -19.10 9.20 -10.79
CA GLY A 278 -18.53 10.03 -9.74
C GLY A 278 -17.70 9.25 -8.71
N ARG A 279 -16.68 9.92 -8.16
CA ARG A 279 -15.72 9.33 -7.23
C ARG A 279 -16.35 8.88 -5.91
N GLY A 280 -17.35 9.65 -5.43
CA GLY A 280 -17.94 9.47 -4.10
C GLY A 280 -18.54 8.09 -3.87
N ILE A 281 -19.35 7.59 -4.80
CA ILE A 281 -20.00 6.27 -4.69
C ILE A 281 -18.97 5.14 -4.64
N PHE A 282 -17.89 5.23 -5.44
CA PHE A 282 -16.85 4.19 -5.45
C PHE A 282 -16.04 4.17 -4.14
N ILE A 283 -15.75 5.35 -3.56
CA ILE A 283 -15.11 5.41 -2.24
C ILE A 283 -16.01 4.75 -1.19
N SER A 284 -17.31 5.04 -1.21
CA SER A 284 -18.28 4.44 -0.27
C SER A 284 -18.36 2.91 -0.45
N ILE A 285 -18.44 2.42 -1.69
CA ILE A 285 -18.45 0.99 -2.00
C ILE A 285 -17.15 0.33 -1.53
N GLY A 286 -16.00 0.97 -1.78
CA GLY A 286 -14.70 0.44 -1.36
C GLY A 286 -14.58 0.31 0.16
N ILE A 287 -15.00 1.33 0.94
CA ILE A 287 -15.03 1.27 2.40
C ILE A 287 -15.99 0.18 2.89
N LEU A 288 -17.16 0.06 2.26
CA LEU A 288 -18.15 -0.97 2.60
C LEU A 288 -17.57 -2.39 2.40
N PHE A 289 -16.93 -2.67 1.27
CA PHE A 289 -16.29 -3.96 1.02
C PHE A 289 -15.15 -4.25 1.99
N TYR A 290 -14.39 -3.22 2.39
CA TYR A 290 -13.38 -3.35 3.44
C TYR A 290 -14.02 -3.76 4.78
N GLY A 291 -15.14 -3.12 5.15
CA GLY A 291 -15.91 -3.47 6.34
C GLY A 291 -16.52 -4.89 6.26
N ILE A 292 -17.04 -5.29 5.10
CA ILE A 292 -17.55 -6.66 4.85
C ILE A 292 -16.41 -7.67 5.05
N SER A 293 -15.22 -7.39 4.53
CA SER A 293 -14.06 -8.26 4.75
C SER A 293 -13.77 -8.48 6.24
N MET A 294 -13.71 -7.41 7.02
CA MET A 294 -13.46 -7.51 8.47
C MET A 294 -14.59 -8.29 9.19
N ALA A 295 -15.84 -8.06 8.80
CA ALA A 295 -16.98 -8.79 9.33
C ALA A 295 -16.93 -10.28 8.96
N LEU A 296 -16.57 -10.62 7.74
CA LEU A 296 -16.39 -12.01 7.31
C LEU A 296 -15.30 -12.71 8.12
N ILE A 297 -14.15 -12.07 8.38
CA ILE A 297 -13.09 -12.65 9.24
C ILE A 297 -13.60 -12.90 10.66
N TYR A 298 -14.40 -11.99 11.20
CA TYR A 298 -15.00 -12.16 12.54
C TYR A 298 -15.85 -13.44 12.64
N PHE A 299 -16.70 -13.68 11.63
CA PHE A 299 -17.58 -14.86 11.61
C PHE A 299 -16.90 -16.13 11.06
N ALA A 300 -15.77 -16.00 10.36
CA ALA A 300 -15.12 -17.11 9.66
C ALA A 300 -14.72 -18.26 10.57
N SER A 301 -15.08 -19.47 10.15
CA SER A 301 -14.76 -20.74 10.80
C SER A 301 -14.24 -21.78 9.83
N GLN A 302 -14.31 -21.51 8.51
CA GLN A 302 -13.92 -22.41 7.44
C GLN A 302 -12.95 -21.72 6.47
N SER A 303 -12.11 -22.50 5.78
CA SER A 303 -11.10 -21.99 4.84
C SER A 303 -11.69 -21.10 3.74
N TYR A 304 -12.82 -21.47 3.15
CA TYR A 304 -13.45 -20.70 2.07
C TYR A 304 -13.97 -19.33 2.54
N GLU A 305 -14.36 -19.21 3.82
CA GLU A 305 -14.84 -17.93 4.38
C GLU A 305 -13.69 -16.91 4.49
N PHE A 306 -12.49 -17.38 4.85
CA PHE A 306 -11.29 -16.54 4.80
C PHE A 306 -10.93 -16.14 3.36
N LEU A 307 -11.08 -17.03 2.37
CA LEU A 307 -10.86 -16.68 0.97
C LEU A 307 -11.88 -15.65 0.47
N LEU A 308 -13.16 -15.80 0.82
CA LEU A 308 -14.21 -14.82 0.52
C LEU A 308 -13.94 -13.47 1.16
N SER A 309 -13.46 -13.48 2.41
CA SER A 309 -13.03 -12.26 3.09
C SER A 309 -11.84 -11.61 2.35
N GLY A 310 -10.86 -12.38 1.90
CA GLY A 310 -9.75 -11.88 1.08
C GLY A 310 -10.25 -11.24 -0.22
N ILE A 311 -11.20 -11.89 -0.91
CA ILE A 311 -11.83 -11.32 -2.12
C ILE A 311 -12.51 -9.98 -1.79
N ALA A 312 -13.25 -9.91 -0.69
CA ALA A 312 -13.91 -8.67 -0.27
C ALA A 312 -12.91 -7.56 0.07
N GLU A 313 -11.80 -7.89 0.77
CA GLU A 313 -10.70 -6.96 1.05
C GLU A 313 -10.11 -6.42 -0.25
N GLY A 314 -9.79 -7.31 -1.19
CA GLY A 314 -9.22 -6.93 -2.47
C GLY A 314 -10.14 -6.02 -3.28
N ILE A 315 -11.45 -6.31 -3.34
CA ILE A 315 -12.43 -5.42 -3.97
C ILE A 315 -12.41 -4.06 -3.26
N GLY A 316 -12.45 -4.04 -1.94
CA GLY A 316 -12.43 -2.81 -1.13
C GLY A 316 -11.18 -1.96 -1.40
N SER A 317 -9.99 -2.54 -1.27
CA SER A 317 -8.71 -1.86 -1.48
C SER A 317 -8.48 -1.47 -2.94
N GLY A 318 -8.90 -2.33 -3.87
CA GLY A 318 -8.83 -2.11 -5.32
C GLY A 318 -9.69 -0.95 -5.79
N ILE A 319 -10.74 -0.59 -5.05
CA ILE A 319 -11.65 0.53 -5.35
C ILE A 319 -11.24 1.79 -4.57
N VAL A 320 -11.15 1.71 -3.24
CA VAL A 320 -11.02 2.91 -2.37
C VAL A 320 -9.74 3.68 -2.64
N ILE A 321 -8.63 2.98 -2.83
CA ILE A 321 -7.32 3.62 -3.02
C ILE A 321 -7.26 4.43 -4.33
N PRO A 322 -7.55 3.86 -5.52
CA PRO A 322 -7.54 4.63 -6.76
C PRO A 322 -8.59 5.74 -6.77
N ALA A 323 -9.77 5.49 -6.21
CA ALA A 323 -10.84 6.49 -6.17
C ALA A 323 -10.48 7.70 -5.29
N ILE A 324 -9.79 7.50 -4.15
CA ILE A 324 -9.27 8.61 -3.32
C ILE A 324 -8.17 9.39 -4.07
N VAL A 325 -7.24 8.69 -4.74
CA VAL A 325 -6.19 9.34 -5.54
C VAL A 325 -6.82 10.20 -6.65
N ALA A 326 -7.82 9.68 -7.35
CA ALA A 326 -8.54 10.43 -8.38
C ALA A 326 -9.30 11.64 -7.78
N LEU A 327 -10.00 11.45 -6.65
CA LEU A 327 -10.68 12.52 -5.93
C LEU A 327 -9.72 13.67 -5.57
N LEU A 328 -8.53 13.33 -5.07
CA LEU A 328 -7.52 14.33 -4.74
C LEU A 328 -6.96 15.03 -5.98
N ALA A 329 -6.80 14.30 -7.09
CA ALA A 329 -6.39 14.91 -8.36
C ALA A 329 -7.41 15.93 -8.86
N ASP A 330 -8.72 15.66 -8.68
CA ASP A 330 -9.80 16.57 -9.04
C ASP A 330 -9.87 17.81 -8.12
N ARG A 331 -9.36 17.70 -6.88
CA ARG A 331 -9.38 18.76 -5.84
C ARG A 331 -8.12 19.61 -5.76
N THR A 332 -7.07 19.27 -6.53
CA THR A 332 -5.75 19.90 -6.37
C THR A 332 -5.17 20.39 -7.69
N MET A 333 -4.45 21.51 -7.65
CA MET A 333 -3.69 22.00 -8.77
C MET A 333 -2.48 21.07 -9.05
N PRO A 334 -2.04 20.93 -10.31
CA PRO A 334 -0.90 20.05 -10.66
C PRO A 334 0.36 20.30 -9.82
N GLN A 335 0.61 21.57 -9.44
CA GLN A 335 1.80 21.97 -8.68
C GLN A 335 1.77 21.54 -7.20
N GLU A 336 0.60 21.31 -6.60
CA GLU A 336 0.43 20.92 -5.20
C GLU A 336 0.13 19.43 -5.02
N ARG A 337 -0.18 18.69 -6.10
CA ARG A 337 -0.62 17.28 -6.05
C ARG A 337 0.31 16.39 -5.26
N GLY A 338 1.61 16.47 -5.52
CA GLY A 338 2.59 15.61 -4.82
C GLY A 338 2.58 15.81 -3.32
N TYR A 339 2.48 17.06 -2.87
CA TYR A 339 2.43 17.40 -1.45
C TYR A 339 1.12 16.92 -0.81
N VAL A 340 -0.03 17.23 -1.43
CA VAL A 340 -1.36 16.85 -0.93
C VAL A 340 -1.52 15.31 -0.88
N PHE A 341 -1.07 14.61 -1.92
CA PHE A 341 -1.09 13.14 -1.93
C PHE A 341 -0.25 12.57 -0.80
N GLY A 342 0.98 13.08 -0.62
CA GLY A 342 1.84 12.66 0.48
C GLY A 342 1.17 12.86 1.84
N MET A 343 0.54 14.01 2.05
CA MET A 343 -0.20 14.33 3.29
C MET A 343 -1.37 13.39 3.53
N THR A 344 -2.11 13.05 2.48
CA THR A 344 -3.26 12.14 2.60
C THR A 344 -2.82 10.71 2.94
N TRP A 345 -1.74 10.22 2.33
CA TRP A 345 -1.18 8.91 2.62
C TRP A 345 -0.62 8.76 4.04
N ILE A 346 -0.21 9.86 4.69
CA ILE A 346 0.18 9.82 6.10
C ILE A 346 -0.94 9.22 6.97
N GLY A 347 -2.21 9.51 6.66
CA GLY A 347 -3.34 8.90 7.36
C GLY A 347 -3.27 7.36 7.34
N PHE A 348 -3.10 6.76 6.17
CA PHE A 348 -2.99 5.30 6.02
C PHE A 348 -1.81 4.71 6.79
N ASP A 349 -0.63 5.32 6.63
CA ASP A 349 0.59 4.85 7.29
C ASP A 349 0.49 4.95 8.82
N VAL A 350 -0.09 6.06 9.35
CA VAL A 350 -0.37 6.24 10.79
C VAL A 350 -1.37 5.19 11.26
N GLY A 351 -2.41 4.90 10.47
CA GLY A 351 -3.37 3.84 10.77
C GLY A 351 -2.68 2.49 10.98
N ILE A 352 -1.80 2.08 10.06
CA ILE A 352 -1.02 0.84 10.19
C ILE A 352 -0.10 0.88 11.42
N ALA A 353 0.59 2.00 11.65
CA ALA A 353 1.52 2.14 12.77
C ALA A 353 0.84 1.95 14.14
N ILE A 354 -0.37 2.50 14.28
CA ILE A 354 -1.14 2.46 15.53
C ILE A 354 -1.88 1.12 15.68
N ALA A 355 -2.34 0.51 14.58
CA ALA A 355 -3.17 -0.69 14.60
C ALA A 355 -2.54 -1.84 15.40
N GLY A 356 -1.27 -2.15 15.12
CA GLY A 356 -0.57 -3.24 15.81
C GLY A 356 -0.58 -3.09 17.33
N PRO A 357 0.01 -2.02 17.89
CA PRO A 357 0.05 -1.82 19.35
C PRO A 357 -1.33 -1.74 20.01
N THR A 358 -2.27 -0.98 19.41
CA THR A 358 -3.59 -0.78 20.01
C THR A 358 -4.44 -2.03 19.98
N MET A 359 -4.52 -2.72 18.86
CA MET A 359 -5.29 -3.95 18.72
C MET A 359 -4.63 -5.10 19.48
N GLY A 360 -3.29 -5.17 19.51
CA GLY A 360 -2.55 -6.14 20.30
C GLY A 360 -2.88 -6.03 21.79
N LYS A 361 -2.98 -4.81 22.32
CA LYS A 361 -3.42 -4.57 23.70
C LYS A 361 -4.92 -4.91 23.88
N LEU A 362 -5.78 -4.54 22.93
CA LEU A 362 -7.20 -4.84 23.00
C LEU A 362 -7.50 -6.35 23.00
N ILE A 363 -6.70 -7.17 22.31
CA ILE A 363 -6.86 -8.62 22.30
C ILE A 363 -6.86 -9.20 23.70
N THR A 364 -6.08 -8.65 24.62
CA THR A 364 -6.01 -9.15 26.01
C THR A 364 -7.32 -8.96 26.76
N VAL A 365 -8.17 -8.03 26.33
CA VAL A 365 -9.46 -7.71 26.95
C VAL A 365 -10.63 -8.36 26.22
N VAL A 366 -10.63 -8.25 24.88
CA VAL A 366 -11.78 -8.66 24.06
C VAL A 366 -11.57 -9.97 23.31
N GLY A 367 -10.33 -10.46 23.23
CA GLY A 367 -9.96 -11.63 22.42
C GLY A 367 -9.67 -11.30 20.93
N ILE A 368 -8.88 -12.18 20.30
CA ILE A 368 -8.37 -11.93 18.93
C ILE A 368 -9.48 -11.88 17.86
N THR A 369 -10.56 -12.62 18.02
CA THR A 369 -11.68 -12.59 17.06
C THR A 369 -12.39 -11.23 17.09
N ASN A 370 -12.61 -10.66 18.29
CA ASN A 370 -13.41 -9.46 18.47
C ASN A 370 -12.72 -8.18 17.95
N ILE A 371 -11.39 -8.17 17.75
CA ILE A 371 -10.73 -7.01 17.12
C ILE A 371 -11.17 -6.82 15.67
N PHE A 372 -11.61 -7.87 14.97
CA PHE A 372 -12.15 -7.75 13.62
C PHE A 372 -13.56 -7.14 13.60
N ALA A 373 -14.36 -7.37 14.65
CA ALA A 373 -15.60 -6.63 14.84
C ALA A 373 -15.33 -5.12 15.09
N ILE A 374 -14.30 -4.79 15.86
CA ILE A 374 -13.86 -3.41 16.07
C ILE A 374 -13.38 -2.81 14.73
N ALA A 375 -12.59 -3.54 13.94
CA ALA A 375 -12.16 -3.09 12.62
C ALA A 375 -13.34 -2.88 11.66
N THR A 376 -14.37 -3.72 11.72
CA THR A 376 -15.65 -3.50 11.01
C THR A 376 -16.30 -2.18 11.45
N GLY A 377 -16.36 -1.93 12.75
CA GLY A 377 -16.86 -0.67 13.30
C GLY A 377 -16.08 0.55 12.81
N LEU A 378 -14.74 0.45 12.70
CA LEU A 378 -13.90 1.52 12.15
C LEU A 378 -14.23 1.81 10.68
N CYS A 379 -14.49 0.79 9.88
CA CYS A 379 -14.92 0.96 8.49
C CYS A 379 -16.31 1.64 8.41
N ILE A 380 -17.25 1.27 9.29
CA ILE A 380 -18.57 1.92 9.38
C ILE A 380 -18.41 3.39 9.76
N VAL A 381 -17.58 3.71 10.75
CA VAL A 381 -17.26 5.09 11.13
C VAL A 381 -16.64 5.84 9.95
N GLY A 382 -15.73 5.22 9.20
CA GLY A 382 -15.15 5.80 7.99
C GLY A 382 -16.20 6.12 6.93
N LEU A 383 -17.15 5.22 6.70
CA LEU A 383 -18.25 5.42 5.78
C LEU A 383 -19.17 6.56 6.24
N VAL A 384 -19.51 6.63 7.52
CA VAL A 384 -20.32 7.72 8.11
C VAL A 384 -19.59 9.06 7.97
N ILE A 385 -18.30 9.14 8.30
CA ILE A 385 -17.50 10.36 8.13
C ILE A 385 -17.50 10.79 6.66
N PHE A 386 -17.28 9.84 5.74
CA PHE A 386 -17.30 10.14 4.32
C PHE A 386 -18.67 10.63 3.86
N ALA A 387 -19.74 9.95 4.23
CA ALA A 387 -21.10 10.30 3.86
C ALA A 387 -21.59 11.63 4.48
N THR A 388 -20.99 12.09 5.57
CA THR A 388 -21.44 13.32 6.25
C THR A 388 -20.51 14.52 6.04
N GLN A 389 -19.23 14.32 5.71
CA GLN A 389 -18.22 15.37 5.71
C GLN A 389 -17.42 15.47 4.40
N SER A 390 -17.65 14.62 3.41
CA SER A 390 -16.85 14.58 2.18
C SER A 390 -17.08 15.78 1.26
N ASN A 391 -18.13 16.58 1.48
CA ASN A 391 -18.46 17.75 0.70
C ASN A 391 -18.82 18.96 1.60
N LYS A 392 -19.21 20.11 1.04
CA LYS A 392 -19.41 21.38 1.76
C LYS A 392 -20.54 21.38 2.78
N THR A 393 -21.56 20.54 2.58
CA THR A 393 -22.68 20.36 3.51
C THR A 393 -22.95 18.88 3.73
N VAL A 394 -23.61 18.51 4.83
CA VAL A 394 -23.98 17.12 5.14
C VAL A 394 -24.86 16.52 4.02
N ALA A 395 -25.86 17.27 3.56
CA ALA A 395 -26.75 16.81 2.48
C ALA A 395 -25.98 16.61 1.16
N ALA A 396 -25.06 17.52 0.82
CA ALA A 396 -24.22 17.39 -0.37
C ALA A 396 -23.22 16.21 -0.21
N SER A 397 -22.68 16.00 0.99
CA SER A 397 -21.78 14.86 1.28
C SER A 397 -22.50 13.54 1.10
N PHE A 398 -23.72 13.41 1.63
CA PHE A 398 -24.51 12.20 1.48
C PHE A 398 -24.84 11.92 0.00
N LYS A 399 -25.34 12.93 -0.74
CA LYS A 399 -25.61 12.80 -2.17
C LYS A 399 -24.35 12.45 -2.97
N PHE A 400 -23.20 13.01 -2.60
CA PHE A 400 -21.91 12.69 -3.22
C PHE A 400 -21.50 11.24 -2.93
N ALA A 401 -21.64 10.79 -1.68
CA ALA A 401 -21.32 9.45 -1.26
C ALA A 401 -22.15 8.35 -1.97
N ILE A 402 -23.37 8.68 -2.42
CA ILE A 402 -24.26 7.79 -3.19
C ILE A 402 -24.29 8.09 -4.70
N GLY A 403 -23.40 8.97 -5.20
CA GLY A 403 -23.27 9.27 -6.64
C GLY A 403 -24.35 10.19 -7.22
N GLN A 404 -25.11 10.92 -6.41
CA GLN A 404 -26.20 11.79 -6.86
C GLN A 404 -25.80 13.26 -7.08
N THR A 405 -24.57 13.64 -6.75
CA THR A 405 -24.05 14.98 -6.97
C THR A 405 -22.55 14.94 -7.23
N SER A 406 -22.06 15.99 -7.91
CA SER A 406 -20.62 16.18 -8.14
C SER A 406 -19.90 16.67 -6.88
N ASP A 407 -18.58 16.56 -6.90
CA ASP A 407 -17.70 17.09 -5.86
C ASP A 407 -17.66 18.63 -5.90
N LEU A 408 -18.13 19.30 -4.85
CA LEU A 408 -18.11 20.75 -4.73
C LEU A 408 -16.73 21.34 -4.37
N TYR A 409 -15.74 20.48 -4.06
CA TYR A 409 -14.35 20.86 -3.88
C TYR A 409 -13.51 20.69 -5.15
N ALA A 410 -14.07 20.10 -6.21
CA ALA A 410 -13.37 19.95 -7.48
C ALA A 410 -13.04 21.30 -8.09
N ILE A 411 -11.82 21.43 -8.62
CA ILE A 411 -11.35 22.66 -9.27
C ILE A 411 -11.89 22.66 -10.70
N LYS A 412 -12.79 23.63 -11.01
CA LYS A 412 -13.30 23.83 -12.36
C LYS A 412 -12.14 24.22 -13.29
N GLY A 413 -11.76 23.33 -14.18
CA GLY A 413 -10.63 23.49 -15.10
C GLY A 413 -9.78 22.23 -15.26
N ALA A 414 -9.88 21.26 -14.34
CA ALA A 414 -9.21 19.97 -14.49
C ALA A 414 -9.98 19.00 -15.42
N VAL A 415 -11.24 19.28 -15.73
CA VAL A 415 -12.18 18.40 -16.48
C VAL A 415 -12.32 18.78 -17.96
N SER A 416 -11.70 19.87 -18.44
CA SER A 416 -11.93 20.36 -19.83
C SER A 416 -10.91 19.84 -20.86
N HIS A 417 -10.09 18.85 -20.56
CA HIS A 417 -9.18 18.22 -21.54
C HIS A 417 -9.16 16.67 -21.36
N MET A 418 -10.33 16.06 -21.50
CA MET A 418 -10.45 14.64 -21.89
C MET A 418 -11.56 14.49 -22.94
#